data_f28c977e7268d7182ec349cc288c8308
#
_entry.id   f28c977e7268d7182ec349cc288c8308
#
_cell.length_a   1.000
_cell.length_b   1.000
_cell.length_c   1.000
_cell.angle_alpha   90.00
_cell.angle_beta   90.00
_cell.angle_gamma   90.00
#
_symmetry.space_group_name_H-M   'P 1'
#
loop_
_entity.id
_entity.type
_entity.pdbx_description
1 polymer ?
#
loop_
_entity_poly.entity_id
_entity_poly.type
_entity_poly.pdbx_seq_one_letter_code
_entity_poly.pdbx_strand_id
1 'polypeptide(L)'
;SMVPNGYLLLFGPEHAQEQYLALENHKACDAGTKNIKGSELKHKFPYISEKGIETATYSDTKIEGWIDPYLFHNALKNKAIELGAEFVKGDVKSLKEINANAIISAAGCWTNELLNDIPVFPQKHTVFRFKCPKHIPEMPLTGDLTTGVYWRPEGKEYLAGSPKPVWDAKDLEPEWNDFEELVWPALAK
;
A
#
# COMPACT_ATOMS: atom_id res chain seq x y z
N SER A 1 16.26 4.80 -0.53
CA SER A 1 16.37 3.90 -1.69
C SER A 1 15.08 3.09 -1.85
N MET A 2 14.81 2.65 -3.07
CA MET A 2 13.71 1.73 -3.39
C MET A 2 14.14 0.29 -3.05
N VAL A 3 13.19 -0.52 -2.56
CA VAL A 3 13.34 -1.97 -2.39
C VAL A 3 12.57 -2.65 -3.53
N PRO A 4 13.26 -3.15 -4.58
CA PRO A 4 12.63 -3.59 -5.83
C PRO A 4 12.22 -5.07 -5.77
N ASN A 5 11.48 -5.46 -4.76
CA ASN A 5 11.05 -6.86 -4.57
C ASN A 5 9.73 -7.19 -5.31
N GLY A 6 9.12 -6.20 -5.97
CA GLY A 6 7.87 -6.38 -6.70
C GLY A 6 6.63 -6.55 -5.83
N TYR A 7 5.53 -6.90 -6.49
CA TYR A 7 4.25 -7.21 -5.89
C TYR A 7 3.81 -8.62 -6.26
N LEU A 8 3.14 -9.29 -5.34
CA LEU A 8 2.46 -10.57 -5.54
C LEU A 8 1.02 -10.41 -5.06
N LEU A 9 0.06 -10.53 -5.96
CA LEU A 9 -1.37 -10.45 -5.62
C LEU A 9 -2.00 -11.83 -5.80
N LEU A 10 -2.67 -12.31 -4.76
CA LEU A 10 -3.31 -13.62 -4.68
C LEU A 10 -4.82 -13.46 -4.89
N PHE A 11 -5.41 -14.25 -5.78
CA PHE A 11 -6.81 -14.18 -6.16
C PHE A 11 -7.51 -15.53 -5.91
N GLY A 12 -8.65 -15.47 -5.25
CA GLY A 12 -9.58 -16.57 -5.19
C GLY A 12 -10.49 -16.64 -6.44
N PRO A 13 -11.32 -17.71 -6.57
CA PRO A 13 -12.24 -17.88 -7.70
C PRO A 13 -13.17 -16.68 -7.91
N GLU A 14 -13.60 -16.05 -6.82
CA GLU A 14 -14.51 -14.89 -6.80
C GLU A 14 -13.91 -13.63 -7.42
N HIS A 15 -12.58 -13.53 -7.53
CA HIS A 15 -11.86 -12.35 -8.03
C HIS A 15 -11.41 -12.50 -9.50
N ALA A 16 -11.84 -13.53 -10.22
CA ALA A 16 -11.37 -13.84 -11.57
C ALA A 16 -11.60 -12.70 -12.56
N GLN A 17 -12.74 -12.00 -12.46
CA GLN A 17 -13.05 -10.88 -13.34
C GLN A 17 -12.17 -9.65 -13.04
N GLU A 18 -11.94 -9.34 -11.77
CA GLU A 18 -11.08 -8.22 -11.36
C GLU A 18 -9.64 -8.46 -11.82
N GLN A 19 -9.15 -9.69 -11.64
CA GLN A 19 -7.84 -10.10 -12.10
C GLN A 19 -7.70 -9.95 -13.62
N TYR A 20 -8.69 -10.41 -14.38
CA TYR A 20 -8.66 -10.31 -15.85
C TYR A 20 -8.55 -8.85 -16.30
N LEU A 21 -9.38 -7.96 -15.75
CA LEU A 21 -9.34 -6.54 -16.07
C LEU A 21 -8.02 -5.87 -15.69
N ALA A 22 -7.47 -6.23 -14.53
CA ALA A 22 -6.17 -5.74 -14.08
C ALA A 22 -5.05 -6.18 -15.05
N LEU A 23 -5.03 -7.45 -15.45
CA LEU A 23 -4.03 -7.97 -16.39
C LEU A 23 -4.10 -7.31 -17.78
N GLU A 24 -5.30 -7.05 -18.31
CA GLU A 24 -5.47 -6.34 -19.58
C GLU A 24 -4.95 -4.89 -19.49
N ASN A 25 -5.22 -4.20 -18.40
CA ASN A 25 -4.68 -2.87 -18.15
C ASN A 25 -3.15 -2.89 -18.01
N HIS A 26 -2.60 -3.83 -17.26
CA HIS A 26 -1.14 -3.99 -17.10
C HIS A 26 -0.45 -4.28 -18.42
N LYS A 27 -1.07 -5.11 -19.26
CA LYS A 27 -0.57 -5.42 -20.60
C LYS A 27 -0.61 -4.19 -21.51
N ALA A 28 -1.68 -3.41 -21.47
CA ALA A 28 -1.81 -2.18 -22.24
C ALA A 28 -0.77 -1.13 -21.86
N CYS A 29 -0.31 -1.13 -20.59
CA CYS A 29 0.71 -0.22 -20.06
C CYS A 29 2.14 -0.80 -20.10
N ASP A 30 2.34 -1.99 -20.67
CA ASP A 30 3.64 -2.72 -20.68
C ASP A 30 4.24 -2.86 -19.27
N ALA A 31 3.40 -3.13 -18.27
CA ALA A 31 3.81 -3.19 -16.86
C ALA A 31 4.64 -4.44 -16.50
N GLY A 32 4.81 -5.39 -17.43
CA GLY A 32 5.60 -6.61 -17.22
C GLY A 32 4.99 -7.58 -16.20
N THR A 33 3.73 -7.41 -15.83
CA THR A 33 3.01 -8.29 -14.90
C THR A 33 2.77 -9.67 -15.53
N LYS A 34 3.06 -10.69 -14.75
CA LYS A 34 2.84 -12.10 -15.11
C LYS A 34 1.72 -12.70 -14.29
N ASN A 35 1.02 -13.65 -14.89
CA ASN A 35 0.01 -14.46 -14.23
C ASN A 35 0.53 -15.89 -14.03
N ILE A 36 0.19 -16.49 -12.87
CA ILE A 36 0.45 -17.91 -12.59
C ILE A 36 -0.81 -18.53 -11.99
N LYS A 37 -1.00 -19.83 -12.21
CA LYS A 37 -2.05 -20.60 -11.56
C LYS A 37 -1.73 -20.83 -10.09
N GLY A 38 -2.75 -20.96 -9.25
CA GLY A 38 -2.57 -21.27 -7.82
C GLY A 38 -1.73 -22.52 -7.59
N SER A 39 -1.90 -23.55 -8.42
CA SER A 39 -1.12 -24.81 -8.35
C SER A 39 0.39 -24.64 -8.66
N GLU A 40 0.78 -23.54 -9.30
CA GLU A 40 2.18 -23.21 -9.63
C GLU A 40 2.80 -22.27 -8.58
N LEU A 41 1.96 -21.66 -7.72
CA LEU A 41 2.34 -20.65 -6.75
C LEU A 41 3.45 -21.15 -5.83
N LYS A 42 3.27 -22.36 -5.26
CA LYS A 42 4.23 -22.96 -4.33
C LYS A 42 5.61 -23.26 -4.96
N HIS A 43 5.66 -23.44 -6.27
CA HIS A 43 6.92 -23.65 -6.98
C HIS A 43 7.77 -22.38 -7.02
N LYS A 44 7.11 -21.23 -7.26
CA LYS A 44 7.79 -19.95 -7.36
C LYS A 44 7.93 -19.25 -6.00
N PHE A 45 6.91 -19.39 -5.14
CA PHE A 45 6.83 -18.77 -3.81
C PHE A 45 6.56 -19.85 -2.74
N PRO A 46 7.56 -20.67 -2.38
CA PRO A 46 7.37 -21.87 -1.53
C PRO A 46 6.92 -21.56 -0.10
N TYR A 47 6.92 -20.31 0.29
CA TYR A 47 6.47 -19.81 1.59
C TYR A 47 5.02 -19.29 1.56
N ILE A 48 4.34 -19.33 0.40
CA ILE A 48 2.93 -18.96 0.26
C ILE A 48 2.08 -20.21 0.18
N SER A 49 0.98 -20.23 0.93
CA SER A 49 -0.04 -21.27 0.81
C SER A 49 -0.87 -21.09 -0.47
N GLU A 50 -1.13 -22.19 -1.16
CA GLU A 50 -2.02 -22.22 -2.33
C GLU A 50 -3.49 -22.40 -1.96
N LYS A 51 -3.79 -22.60 -0.67
CA LYS A 51 -5.14 -22.91 -0.19
C LYS A 51 -6.10 -21.74 -0.46
N GLY A 52 -7.12 -21.99 -1.27
CA GLY A 52 -8.13 -20.99 -1.64
C GLY A 52 -7.65 -19.99 -2.71
N ILE A 53 -6.46 -20.18 -3.26
CA ILE A 53 -5.91 -19.33 -4.31
C ILE A 53 -6.05 -20.05 -5.65
N GLU A 54 -6.78 -19.42 -6.57
CA GLU A 54 -6.94 -19.94 -7.93
C GLU A 54 -5.81 -19.45 -8.84
N THR A 55 -5.48 -18.18 -8.73
CA THR A 55 -4.43 -17.54 -9.54
C THR A 55 -3.66 -16.50 -8.74
N ALA A 56 -2.51 -16.09 -9.25
CA ALA A 56 -1.77 -14.96 -8.71
C ALA A 56 -1.14 -14.14 -9.83
N THR A 57 -0.98 -12.84 -9.60
CA THR A 57 -0.19 -11.95 -10.46
C THR A 57 1.07 -11.52 -9.73
N TYR A 58 2.17 -11.40 -10.46
CA TYR A 58 3.43 -10.92 -9.91
C TYR A 58 4.22 -10.14 -10.97
N SER A 59 5.12 -9.28 -10.50
CA SER A 59 6.13 -8.65 -11.33
C SER A 59 7.50 -9.21 -10.96
N ASP A 60 8.29 -9.60 -11.96
CA ASP A 60 9.69 -9.97 -11.78
C ASP A 60 10.64 -8.87 -12.31
N THR A 61 10.08 -7.77 -12.73
CA THR A 61 10.82 -6.57 -13.11
C THR A 61 11.29 -5.86 -11.84
N LYS A 62 12.59 -5.61 -11.74
CA LYS A 62 13.16 -4.87 -10.58
C LYS A 62 12.86 -3.36 -10.61
N ILE A 63 11.77 -2.98 -11.22
CA ILE A 63 11.27 -1.60 -11.30
C ILE A 63 10.06 -1.33 -10.38
N GLU A 64 9.47 -2.38 -9.82
CA GLU A 64 8.33 -2.33 -8.91
C GLU A 64 8.75 -2.71 -7.49
N GLY A 65 8.22 -2.03 -6.49
CA GLY A 65 8.55 -2.27 -5.10
C GLY A 65 8.06 -1.15 -4.19
N TRP A 66 8.72 -0.96 -3.06
CA TRP A 66 8.36 0.10 -2.11
C TRP A 66 9.55 0.97 -1.77
N ILE A 67 9.26 2.16 -1.27
CA ILE A 67 10.24 3.14 -0.81
C ILE A 67 9.93 3.53 0.64
N ASP A 68 10.93 4.02 1.35
CA ASP A 68 10.73 4.70 2.62
C ASP A 68 10.04 6.07 2.33
N PRO A 69 8.80 6.28 2.79
CA PRO A 69 8.06 7.50 2.46
C PRO A 69 8.68 8.74 3.09
N TYR A 70 9.29 8.63 4.28
CA TYR A 70 9.95 9.74 4.94
C TYR A 70 11.19 10.20 4.18
N LEU A 71 12.06 9.26 3.79
CA LEU A 71 13.26 9.58 3.00
C LEU A 71 12.89 10.15 1.63
N PHE A 72 11.87 9.60 0.98
CA PHE A 72 11.39 10.09 -0.31
C PHE A 72 10.83 11.49 -0.20
N HIS A 73 9.96 11.74 0.79
CA HIS A 73 9.42 13.08 1.07
C HIS A 73 10.53 14.10 1.31
N ASN A 74 11.53 13.78 2.16
CA ASN A 74 12.64 14.69 2.42
C ASN A 74 13.51 14.95 1.19
N ALA A 75 13.72 13.95 0.34
CA ALA A 75 14.45 14.13 -0.91
C ALA A 75 13.73 15.13 -1.84
N LEU A 76 12.42 14.99 -2.00
CA LEU A 76 11.60 15.91 -2.78
C LEU A 76 11.61 17.33 -2.18
N LYS A 77 11.43 17.44 -0.87
CA LYS A 77 11.47 18.72 -0.15
C LYS A 77 12.80 19.43 -0.35
N ASN A 78 13.91 18.72 -0.13
CA ASN A 78 15.24 19.30 -0.27
C ASN A 78 15.50 19.75 -1.71
N LYS A 79 15.04 18.95 -2.71
CA LYS A 79 15.16 19.35 -4.11
C LYS A 79 14.31 20.57 -4.46
N ALA A 80 13.11 20.68 -3.91
CA ALA A 80 12.27 21.86 -4.09
C ALA A 80 12.95 23.14 -3.50
N ILE A 81 13.54 23.05 -2.31
CA ILE A 81 14.28 24.14 -1.68
C ILE A 81 15.49 24.55 -2.55
N GLU A 82 16.26 23.57 -3.04
CA GLU A 82 17.39 23.80 -3.96
C GLU A 82 16.97 24.56 -5.22
N LEU A 83 15.75 24.29 -5.70
CA LEU A 83 15.15 24.97 -6.85
C LEU A 83 14.47 26.30 -6.52
N GLY A 84 14.59 26.80 -5.29
CA GLY A 84 14.09 28.11 -4.86
C GLY A 84 12.72 28.10 -4.19
N ALA A 85 12.15 26.93 -3.86
CA ALA A 85 10.89 26.88 -3.09
C ALA A 85 11.14 27.27 -1.62
N GLU A 86 10.26 28.10 -1.07
CA GLU A 86 10.25 28.43 0.35
C GLU A 86 9.28 27.49 1.10
N PHE A 87 9.75 26.94 2.21
CA PHE A 87 8.94 26.11 3.09
C PHE A 87 8.55 26.88 4.34
N VAL A 88 7.25 27.16 4.46
CA VAL A 88 6.68 27.81 5.64
C VAL A 88 5.91 26.78 6.44
N LYS A 89 6.26 26.60 7.73
CA LYS A 89 5.49 25.75 8.64
C LYS A 89 4.30 26.55 9.18
N GLY A 90 3.10 26.02 8.96
CA GLY A 90 1.86 26.65 9.42
C GLY A 90 0.69 25.68 9.36
N ASP A 91 -0.41 26.09 9.98
CA ASP A 91 -1.71 25.39 9.95
C ASP A 91 -2.72 26.32 9.28
N VAL A 92 -2.94 26.12 7.99
CA VAL A 92 -3.84 26.96 7.18
C VAL A 92 -5.29 26.55 7.44
N LYS A 93 -6.09 27.46 7.98
CA LYS A 93 -7.51 27.26 8.25
C LYS A 93 -8.43 27.83 7.17
N SER A 94 -7.92 28.74 6.35
CA SER A 94 -8.65 29.34 5.24
C SER A 94 -7.73 29.70 4.10
N LEU A 95 -8.16 29.46 2.88
CA LEU A 95 -7.41 29.88 1.68
C LEU A 95 -7.24 31.41 1.60
N LYS A 96 -8.09 32.18 2.30
CA LYS A 96 -7.97 33.65 2.37
C LYS A 96 -6.74 34.13 3.14
N GLU A 97 -6.12 33.28 3.93
CA GLU A 97 -4.88 33.57 4.66
C GLU A 97 -3.65 33.55 3.76
N ILE A 98 -3.79 33.02 2.53
CA ILE A 98 -2.69 32.83 1.60
C ILE A 98 -2.73 33.94 0.54
N ASN A 99 -1.70 34.76 0.50
CA ASN A 99 -1.53 35.77 -0.54
C ASN A 99 -0.70 35.19 -1.69
N ALA A 100 -1.37 34.64 -2.71
CA ALA A 100 -0.75 34.03 -3.88
C ALA A 100 -1.62 34.20 -5.11
N ASN A 101 -1.02 34.20 -6.30
CA ASN A 101 -1.73 34.27 -7.59
C ASN A 101 -2.50 32.96 -7.90
N ALA A 102 -2.00 31.84 -7.40
CA ALA A 102 -2.63 30.52 -7.54
C ALA A 102 -2.31 29.68 -6.30
N ILE A 103 -3.28 28.85 -5.87
CA ILE A 103 -3.14 27.97 -4.71
C ILE A 103 -3.41 26.56 -5.18
N ILE A 104 -2.50 25.64 -4.83
CA ILE A 104 -2.68 24.20 -5.03
C ILE A 104 -2.86 23.57 -3.66
N SER A 105 -4.05 23.01 -3.39
CA SER A 105 -4.31 22.26 -2.17
C SER A 105 -3.84 20.80 -2.35
N ALA A 106 -2.93 20.37 -1.50
CA ALA A 106 -2.47 18.98 -1.40
C ALA A 106 -2.66 18.46 0.05
N ALA A 107 -3.78 18.85 0.67
CA ALA A 107 -4.07 18.62 2.09
C ALA A 107 -4.56 17.19 2.41
N GLY A 108 -4.60 16.27 1.44
CA GLY A 108 -5.01 14.88 1.65
C GLY A 108 -6.42 14.77 2.21
N CYS A 109 -6.60 14.00 3.27
CA CYS A 109 -7.91 13.81 3.91
C CYS A 109 -8.48 15.05 4.60
N TRP A 110 -7.67 16.10 4.82
CA TRP A 110 -8.10 17.40 5.34
C TRP A 110 -8.56 18.38 4.26
N THR A 111 -8.55 17.98 2.98
CA THR A 111 -8.98 18.84 1.87
C THR A 111 -10.39 19.36 2.08
N ASN A 112 -11.30 18.55 2.61
CA ASN A 112 -12.68 18.94 2.87
C ASN A 112 -12.82 20.07 3.93
N GLU A 113 -11.83 20.24 4.81
CA GLU A 113 -11.81 21.34 5.80
C GLU A 113 -11.50 22.70 5.15
N LEU A 114 -10.78 22.67 4.01
CA LEU A 114 -10.40 23.87 3.26
C LEU A 114 -11.33 24.15 2.07
N LEU A 115 -11.86 23.09 1.46
CA LEU A 115 -12.67 23.12 0.23
C LEU A 115 -13.91 22.26 0.47
N ASN A 116 -14.97 22.87 1.01
CA ASN A 116 -16.19 22.19 1.48
C ASN A 116 -16.98 21.45 0.39
N ASP A 117 -16.70 21.68 -0.87
CA ASP A 117 -17.33 21.06 -2.04
C ASP A 117 -16.59 19.82 -2.56
N ILE A 118 -15.47 19.45 -1.92
CA ILE A 118 -14.70 18.26 -2.26
C ILE A 118 -14.94 17.18 -1.20
N PRO A 119 -15.70 16.11 -1.48
CA PRO A 119 -16.10 15.10 -0.50
C PRO A 119 -14.96 14.10 -0.23
N VAL A 120 -13.92 14.53 0.48
CA VAL A 120 -12.81 13.69 0.94
C VAL A 120 -12.91 13.51 2.44
N PHE A 121 -12.89 12.27 2.89
CA PHE A 121 -13.02 11.90 4.30
C PHE A 121 -11.83 11.03 4.74
N PRO A 122 -11.36 11.17 5.98
CA PRO A 122 -10.29 10.32 6.50
C PRO A 122 -10.75 8.87 6.63
N GLN A 123 -9.85 7.96 6.26
CA GLN A 123 -10.00 6.54 6.48
C GLN A 123 -8.76 6.01 7.19
N LYS A 124 -8.94 5.47 8.39
CA LYS A 124 -7.87 4.88 9.18
C LYS A 124 -7.68 3.42 8.81
N HIS A 125 -6.44 3.03 8.54
CA HIS A 125 -6.02 1.64 8.37
C HIS A 125 -4.94 1.32 9.39
N THR A 126 -5.11 0.23 10.12
CA THR A 126 -4.11 -0.25 11.07
C THR A 126 -3.09 -1.12 10.36
N VAL A 127 -1.81 -0.83 10.61
CA VAL A 127 -0.68 -1.62 10.12
C VAL A 127 0.08 -2.15 11.31
N PHE A 128 0.31 -3.45 11.32
CA PHE A 128 1.00 -4.16 12.39
C PHE A 128 2.43 -4.49 11.97
N ARG A 129 3.34 -4.34 12.91
CA ARG A 129 4.74 -4.77 12.78
C ARG A 129 4.97 -5.98 13.66
N PHE A 130 5.47 -7.08 13.09
CA PHE A 130 5.63 -8.33 13.81
C PHE A 130 6.91 -9.06 13.41
N LYS A 131 7.35 -9.98 14.29
CA LYS A 131 8.50 -10.83 14.06
C LYS A 131 8.06 -12.20 13.56
N CYS A 132 8.80 -12.74 12.60
CA CYS A 132 8.66 -14.12 12.16
C CYS A 132 10.00 -14.83 12.30
N PRO A 133 10.05 -16.07 12.86
CA PRO A 133 11.30 -16.83 12.98
C PRO A 133 11.98 -17.10 11.64
N LYS A 134 11.18 -17.25 10.57
CA LYS A 134 11.67 -17.43 9.22
C LYS A 134 11.73 -16.07 8.50
N HIS A 135 12.94 -15.63 8.21
CA HIS A 135 13.13 -14.39 7.46
C HIS A 135 13.26 -14.66 5.96
N ILE A 136 12.48 -13.93 5.14
CA ILE A 136 12.43 -14.01 3.68
C ILE A 136 12.68 -12.60 3.13
N PRO A 137 13.94 -12.17 2.97
CA PRO A 137 14.28 -10.77 2.68
C PRO A 137 13.84 -10.31 1.29
N GLU A 138 13.80 -11.21 0.31
CA GLU A 138 13.44 -10.92 -1.08
C GLU A 138 11.94 -11.17 -1.38
N MET A 139 11.14 -11.34 -0.34
CA MET A 139 9.72 -11.52 -0.49
C MET A 139 9.08 -10.25 -1.10
N PRO A 140 8.25 -10.36 -2.15
CA PRO A 140 7.47 -9.24 -2.66
C PRO A 140 6.46 -8.74 -1.62
N LEU A 141 5.98 -7.52 -1.78
CA LEU A 141 4.75 -7.12 -1.11
C LEU A 141 3.64 -8.05 -1.61
N THR A 142 3.07 -8.80 -0.68
CA THR A 142 2.04 -9.79 -0.98
C THR A 142 0.69 -9.30 -0.49
N GLY A 143 -0.31 -9.30 -1.36
CA GLY A 143 -1.70 -9.00 -1.04
C GLY A 143 -2.57 -10.22 -1.31
N ASP A 144 -3.27 -10.70 -0.29
CA ASP A 144 -4.28 -11.76 -0.41
C ASP A 144 -5.67 -11.12 -0.57
N LEU A 145 -6.18 -11.06 -1.78
CA LEU A 145 -7.47 -10.46 -2.06
C LEU A 145 -8.64 -11.25 -1.46
N THR A 146 -8.43 -12.55 -1.17
CA THR A 146 -9.48 -13.36 -0.51
C THR A 146 -9.73 -12.95 0.93
N THR A 147 -8.74 -12.32 1.57
CA THR A 147 -8.83 -11.82 2.95
C THR A 147 -8.70 -10.30 3.06
N GLY A 148 -8.19 -9.65 2.01
CA GLY A 148 -7.85 -8.23 2.01
C GLY A 148 -6.60 -7.88 2.82
N VAL A 149 -5.91 -8.87 3.40
CA VAL A 149 -4.67 -8.66 4.15
C VAL A 149 -3.49 -8.57 3.19
N TYR A 150 -2.60 -7.62 3.44
CA TYR A 150 -1.32 -7.54 2.75
C TYR A 150 -0.16 -7.58 3.73
N TRP A 151 0.99 -8.05 3.29
CA TRP A 151 2.20 -8.07 4.10
C TRP A 151 3.47 -7.92 3.25
N ARG A 152 4.55 -7.48 3.89
CA ARG A 152 5.87 -7.37 3.28
C ARG A 152 6.98 -7.41 4.34
N PRO A 153 8.22 -7.71 3.95
CA PRO A 153 9.38 -7.53 4.83
C PRO A 153 9.60 -6.05 5.17
N GLU A 154 10.05 -5.80 6.39
CA GLU A 154 10.52 -4.50 6.85
C GLU A 154 11.79 -4.69 7.69
N GLY A 155 12.95 -4.63 7.04
CA GLY A 155 14.23 -4.98 7.65
C GLY A 155 14.26 -6.45 8.08
N LYS A 156 14.35 -6.70 9.39
CA LYS A 156 14.33 -8.07 9.97
C LYS A 156 12.93 -8.51 10.44
N GLU A 157 11.94 -7.69 10.28
CA GLU A 157 10.56 -7.90 10.70
C GLU A 157 9.62 -7.86 9.48
N TYR A 158 8.33 -7.89 9.73
CA TYR A 158 7.30 -7.80 8.72
C TYR A 158 6.28 -6.74 9.08
N LEU A 159 5.68 -6.14 8.07
CA LEU A 159 4.47 -5.34 8.18
C LEU A 159 3.31 -6.11 7.59
N ALA A 160 2.13 -6.02 8.22
CA ALA A 160 0.87 -6.47 7.66
C ALA A 160 -0.23 -5.45 7.94
N GLY A 161 -1.07 -5.20 6.94
CA GLY A 161 -2.20 -4.28 7.06
C GLY A 161 -3.51 -5.01 7.33
N SER A 162 -4.33 -4.43 8.24
CA SER A 162 -5.70 -4.86 8.44
C SER A 162 -6.55 -4.56 7.20
N PRO A 163 -7.41 -5.51 6.77
CA PRO A 163 -8.35 -5.29 5.68
C PRO A 163 -9.53 -4.38 6.06
N LYS A 164 -9.69 -4.12 7.38
CA LYS A 164 -10.82 -3.40 7.93
C LYS A 164 -10.51 -1.92 8.10
N PRO A 165 -11.05 -1.03 7.25
CA PRO A 165 -10.90 0.40 7.43
C PRO A 165 -11.86 0.92 8.51
N VAL A 166 -11.44 1.99 9.21
CA VAL A 166 -12.31 2.78 10.08
C VAL A 166 -12.59 4.11 9.38
N TRP A 167 -13.84 4.32 9.01
CA TRP A 167 -14.27 5.51 8.31
C TRP A 167 -14.45 6.71 9.26
N ASP A 168 -14.15 7.89 8.77
CA ASP A 168 -14.26 9.16 9.48
C ASP A 168 -13.58 9.12 10.87
N ALA A 169 -12.49 8.40 10.97
CA ALA A 169 -11.72 8.29 12.20
C ALA A 169 -11.02 9.62 12.51
N LYS A 170 -11.25 10.12 13.73
CA LYS A 170 -10.65 11.37 14.24
C LYS A 170 -9.45 11.14 15.14
N ASP A 171 -9.14 9.90 15.41
CA ASP A 171 -8.00 9.46 16.21
C ASP A 171 -7.02 8.59 15.39
N LEU A 172 -5.85 8.35 15.95
CA LEU A 172 -4.83 7.49 15.37
C LEU A 172 -4.59 6.23 16.21
N GLU A 173 -5.52 5.90 17.13
CA GLU A 173 -5.41 4.70 17.95
C GLU A 173 -5.56 3.45 17.09
N PRO A 174 -4.62 2.49 17.17
CA PRO A 174 -4.70 1.26 16.40
C PRO A 174 -5.86 0.35 16.83
N GLU A 175 -6.44 -0.36 15.86
CA GLU A 175 -7.41 -1.43 16.12
C GLU A 175 -6.65 -2.72 16.49
N TRP A 176 -6.19 -2.83 17.73
CA TRP A 176 -5.30 -3.92 18.18
C TRP A 176 -5.88 -5.32 17.98
N ASN A 177 -7.19 -5.49 18.16
CA ASN A 177 -7.86 -6.77 17.99
C ASN A 177 -7.82 -7.28 16.55
N ASP A 178 -7.70 -6.40 15.56
CA ASP A 178 -7.65 -6.78 14.14
C ASP A 178 -6.45 -7.68 13.83
N PHE A 179 -5.37 -7.62 14.63
CA PHE A 179 -4.24 -8.52 14.43
C PHE A 179 -4.64 -9.98 14.65
N GLU A 180 -5.26 -10.28 15.78
CA GLU A 180 -5.64 -11.65 16.16
C GLU A 180 -6.86 -12.14 15.39
N GLU A 181 -7.78 -11.25 15.08
CA GLU A 181 -9.06 -11.61 14.46
C GLU A 181 -9.00 -11.70 12.94
N LEU A 182 -8.18 -10.88 12.29
CA LEU A 182 -8.15 -10.73 10.83
C LEU A 182 -6.78 -11.02 10.23
N VAL A 183 -5.73 -10.38 10.74
CA VAL A 183 -4.40 -10.42 10.12
C VAL A 183 -3.72 -11.76 10.36
N TRP A 184 -3.65 -12.21 11.61
CA TRP A 184 -2.99 -13.47 11.94
C TRP A 184 -3.63 -14.69 11.27
N PRO A 185 -4.97 -14.86 11.24
CA PRO A 185 -5.59 -15.98 10.53
C PRO A 185 -5.27 -16.00 9.02
N ALA A 186 -5.13 -14.85 8.39
CA ALA A 186 -4.73 -14.76 6.99
C ALA A 186 -3.26 -15.15 6.76
N LEU A 187 -2.36 -14.75 7.66
CA LEU A 187 -0.94 -15.07 7.58
C LEU A 187 -0.63 -16.54 7.94
N ALA A 188 -1.47 -17.18 8.76
CA ALA A 188 -1.29 -18.54 9.27
C ALA A 188 -1.95 -19.62 8.39
N LYS A 189 -2.55 -19.27 7.23
CA LYS A 189 -3.09 -20.24 6.26
C LYS A 189 -2.00 -21.23 5.85
#